data_cef1951c14517d615ebc66ff6f465a50
#
_entry.id   cef1951c14517d615ebc66ff6f465a50
#
_cell.length_a   1.000
_cell.length_b   1.000
_cell.length_c   1.000
_cell.angle_alpha   90.00
_cell.angle_beta   90.00
_cell.angle_gamma   90.00
#
_symmetry.space_group_name_H-M   'P 1'
#
loop_
_entity.id
_entity.type
_entity.pdbx_description
1 polymer ?
#
loop_
_entity_poly.entity_id
_entity_poly.type
_entity_poly.pdbx_seq_one_letter_code
_entity_poly.pdbx_strand_id
1 'polypeptide(L)'
;RILEALEATNQLSRTLLIFMSDHGEMLGDHGIYLKGPHFYEEALRVPLILHWPDGFAAGIAYDGLTELIDLAPTLCDAAGLDHHAGFQGKSLEAICHGKAVADEHRSSVFSEYYNAWTHRHAYGTMRRTQTEKIVVYHGSDSGELYDLEKDPDEFDNLWHQPDASERKMRLLKACFDSSVFTMDPTPPRLGAF
;
A
#
# COMPACT_ATOMS: atom_id res chain seq x y z
N ARG A 1 7.02 -1.62 -27.93
CA ARG A 1 7.12 -3.01 -28.43
C ARG A 1 5.98 -3.90 -27.96
N ILE A 2 5.65 -3.97 -26.64
CA ILE A 2 4.51 -4.81 -26.15
C ILE A 2 3.19 -4.27 -26.68
N LEU A 3 2.92 -2.97 -26.54
CA LEU A 3 1.71 -2.33 -27.04
C LEU A 3 1.56 -2.50 -28.56
N GLU A 4 2.62 -2.25 -29.33
CA GLU A 4 2.65 -2.45 -30.79
C GLU A 4 2.28 -3.89 -31.20
N ALA A 5 2.76 -4.88 -30.43
CA ALA A 5 2.45 -6.29 -30.68
C ALA A 5 0.97 -6.59 -30.40
N LEU A 6 0.41 -6.04 -29.31
CA LEU A 6 -1.01 -6.18 -28.97
C LEU A 6 -1.92 -5.50 -30.00
N GLU A 7 -1.53 -4.33 -30.49
CA GLU A 7 -2.22 -3.62 -31.56
C GLU A 7 -2.19 -4.43 -32.87
N ALA A 8 -0.99 -4.88 -33.30
CA ALA A 8 -0.82 -5.64 -34.52
C ALA A 8 -1.59 -6.97 -34.53
N THR A 9 -1.86 -7.53 -33.35
CA THR A 9 -2.63 -8.77 -33.19
C THR A 9 -4.11 -8.55 -32.81
N ASN A 10 -4.59 -7.31 -32.82
CA ASN A 10 -5.94 -6.91 -32.41
C ASN A 10 -6.34 -7.41 -31.01
N GLN A 11 -5.39 -7.39 -30.07
CA GLN A 11 -5.61 -7.84 -28.70
C GLN A 11 -5.64 -6.70 -27.68
N LEU A 12 -5.18 -5.50 -28.04
CA LEU A 12 -5.00 -4.39 -27.08
C LEU A 12 -6.30 -4.05 -26.36
N SER A 13 -7.43 -3.97 -27.07
CA SER A 13 -8.71 -3.53 -26.48
C SER A 13 -9.22 -4.48 -25.39
N ARG A 14 -8.98 -5.78 -25.56
CA ARG A 14 -9.42 -6.84 -24.62
C ARG A 14 -8.34 -7.32 -23.66
N THR A 15 -7.22 -6.60 -23.55
CA THR A 15 -6.12 -6.91 -22.64
C THR A 15 -6.06 -5.88 -21.53
N LEU A 16 -6.16 -6.34 -20.28
CA LEU A 16 -5.84 -5.51 -19.13
C LEU A 16 -4.33 -5.42 -18.97
N LEU A 17 -3.79 -4.21 -19.18
CA LEU A 17 -2.39 -3.89 -18.98
C LEU A 17 -2.21 -3.23 -17.63
N ILE A 18 -1.25 -3.71 -16.85
CA ILE A 18 -0.87 -3.14 -15.57
C ILE A 18 0.60 -2.73 -15.62
N PHE A 19 0.88 -1.45 -15.39
CA PHE A 19 2.22 -0.95 -15.18
C PHE A 19 2.38 -0.56 -13.71
N MET A 20 3.34 -1.19 -13.05
CA MET A 20 3.60 -0.99 -11.62
C MET A 20 5.07 -1.30 -11.28
N SER A 21 5.47 -0.97 -10.06
CA SER A 21 6.68 -1.50 -9.43
C SER A 21 6.31 -2.25 -8.14
N ASP A 22 7.12 -3.20 -7.71
CA ASP A 22 6.96 -3.92 -6.44
C ASP A 22 7.36 -3.07 -5.24
N HIS A 23 8.34 -2.18 -5.40
CA HIS A 23 8.80 -1.19 -4.43
C HIS A 23 9.46 -0.02 -5.18
N GLY A 24 9.68 1.07 -4.47
CA GLY A 24 10.49 2.18 -4.92
C GLY A 24 11.99 2.00 -4.61
N GLU A 25 12.74 3.08 -4.68
CA GLU A 25 14.20 3.10 -4.47
C GLU A 25 14.62 4.45 -3.90
N MET A 26 15.45 4.46 -2.87
CA MET A 26 15.84 5.69 -2.17
C MET A 26 16.73 6.63 -3.00
N LEU A 27 17.59 6.11 -3.85
CA LEU A 27 18.45 6.85 -4.82
C LEU A 27 19.26 8.02 -4.23
N GLY A 28 19.44 8.07 -2.93
CA GLY A 28 20.14 9.13 -2.22
C GLY A 28 19.23 10.00 -1.35
N ASP A 29 17.92 9.88 -1.46
CA ASP A 29 17.00 10.55 -0.55
C ASP A 29 17.23 10.08 0.88
N HIS A 30 17.08 10.97 1.85
CA HIS A 30 17.46 10.76 3.25
C HIS A 30 18.92 10.31 3.46
N GLY A 31 19.81 10.50 2.47
CA GLY A 31 21.19 10.00 2.50
C GLY A 31 21.31 8.48 2.35
N ILE A 32 20.26 7.81 1.92
CA ILE A 32 20.17 6.35 1.81
C ILE A 32 20.17 5.93 0.35
N TYR A 33 20.97 4.91 0.02
CA TYR A 33 20.95 4.23 -1.26
C TYR A 33 20.29 2.84 -1.10
N LEU A 34 19.64 2.37 -2.14
CA LEU A 34 18.86 1.13 -2.17
C LEU A 34 17.60 1.22 -1.30
N LYS A 35 16.81 0.16 -1.32
CA LYS A 35 15.71 -0.09 -0.38
C LYS A 35 16.23 -0.88 0.83
N GLY A 36 15.41 -1.03 1.83
CA GLY A 36 15.74 -1.80 3.03
C GLY A 36 14.56 -1.76 4.01
N PRO A 37 14.82 -1.83 5.32
CA PRO A 37 13.78 -1.69 6.33
C PRO A 37 13.37 -0.22 6.54
N HIS A 38 13.24 0.53 5.43
CA HIS A 38 12.86 1.93 5.41
C HIS A 38 11.47 2.08 4.81
N PHE A 39 10.66 2.97 5.40
CA PHE A 39 9.28 3.17 5.01
C PHE A 39 9.01 4.59 4.50
N TYR A 40 10.02 5.24 3.91
CA TYR A 40 9.88 6.53 3.25
C TYR A 40 9.08 6.43 1.96
N GLU A 41 8.45 7.52 1.55
CA GLU A 41 7.60 7.55 0.35
C GLU A 41 8.35 7.07 -0.90
N GLU A 42 9.66 7.36 -1.02
CA GLU A 42 10.51 6.94 -2.14
C GLU A 42 10.59 5.40 -2.26
N ALA A 43 10.54 4.70 -1.13
CA ALA A 43 10.55 3.23 -1.13
C ALA A 43 9.14 2.62 -1.25
N LEU A 44 8.10 3.32 -0.81
CA LEU A 44 6.74 2.78 -0.69
C LEU A 44 5.81 3.21 -1.82
N ARG A 45 5.93 4.46 -2.28
CA ARG A 45 5.04 5.03 -3.29
C ARG A 45 5.51 4.65 -4.68
N VAL A 46 4.81 3.74 -5.30
CA VAL A 46 5.13 3.20 -6.63
C VAL A 46 4.11 3.65 -7.67
N PRO A 47 4.49 3.72 -8.96
CA PRO A 47 3.52 3.97 -10.01
C PRO A 47 2.52 2.80 -10.10
N LEU A 48 1.28 3.12 -10.42
CA LEU A 48 0.25 2.15 -10.75
C LEU A 48 -0.62 2.71 -11.89
N ILE A 49 -0.59 2.03 -13.03
CA ILE A 49 -1.43 2.37 -14.20
C ILE A 49 -2.16 1.10 -14.63
N LEU A 50 -3.49 1.17 -14.69
CA LEU A 50 -4.33 0.12 -15.25
C LEU A 50 -4.95 0.62 -16.55
N HIS A 51 -4.77 -0.14 -17.63
CA HIS A 51 -5.29 0.22 -18.94
C HIS A 51 -6.02 -0.97 -19.56
N TRP A 52 -7.32 -0.82 -19.77
CA TRP A 52 -8.18 -1.84 -20.38
C TRP A 52 -9.30 -1.16 -21.19
N PRO A 53 -9.10 -0.92 -22.48
CA PRO A 53 -10.05 -0.15 -23.29
C PRO A 53 -11.48 -0.68 -23.30
N ASP A 54 -11.67 -2.01 -23.34
CA ASP A 54 -13.00 -2.61 -23.35
C ASP A 54 -13.65 -2.69 -21.95
N GLY A 55 -12.88 -2.48 -20.88
CA GLY A 55 -13.35 -2.71 -19.50
C GLY A 55 -13.35 -1.47 -18.61
N PHE A 56 -12.37 -0.58 -18.71
CA PHE A 56 -12.18 0.53 -17.78
C PHE A 56 -12.41 1.89 -18.42
N ALA A 57 -12.85 2.85 -17.63
CA ALA A 57 -12.98 4.24 -18.08
C ALA A 57 -11.62 4.87 -18.35
N ALA A 58 -11.51 5.65 -19.41
CA ALA A 58 -10.28 6.34 -19.76
C ALA A 58 -10.10 7.65 -18.98
N GLY A 59 -8.84 8.03 -18.72
CA GLY A 59 -8.49 9.32 -18.15
C GLY A 59 -8.82 9.51 -16.68
N ILE A 60 -9.05 8.42 -15.93
CA ILE A 60 -9.25 8.48 -14.49
C ILE A 60 -7.89 8.67 -13.80
N ALA A 61 -7.78 9.71 -12.97
CA ALA A 61 -6.73 9.87 -11.98
C ALA A 61 -7.34 9.72 -10.58
N TYR A 62 -6.67 8.99 -9.70
CA TYR A 62 -7.14 8.73 -8.35
C TYR A 62 -6.03 9.04 -7.35
N ASP A 63 -6.27 10.00 -6.45
CA ASP A 63 -5.31 10.48 -5.46
C ASP A 63 -5.50 9.85 -4.07
N GLY A 64 -6.48 8.95 -3.93
CA GLY A 64 -6.72 8.21 -2.69
C GLY A 64 -5.70 7.08 -2.47
N LEU A 65 -5.69 6.54 -1.26
CA LEU A 65 -4.79 5.47 -0.87
C LEU A 65 -5.17 4.14 -1.52
N THR A 66 -4.16 3.45 -2.06
CA THR A 66 -4.26 2.09 -2.60
C THR A 66 -3.07 1.25 -2.15
N GLU A 67 -3.19 -0.06 -2.21
CA GLU A 67 -2.12 -1.00 -1.90
C GLU A 67 -1.93 -2.00 -3.05
N LEU A 68 -0.73 -2.54 -3.23
CA LEU A 68 -0.48 -3.55 -4.28
C LEU A 68 -1.31 -4.82 -4.10
N ILE A 69 -1.69 -5.15 -2.86
CA ILE A 69 -2.61 -6.28 -2.58
C ILE A 69 -4.00 -6.08 -3.18
N ASP A 70 -4.38 -4.86 -3.57
CA ASP A 70 -5.65 -4.55 -4.21
C ASP A 70 -5.73 -5.07 -5.65
N LEU A 71 -4.59 -5.39 -6.24
CA LEU A 71 -4.53 -5.90 -7.62
C LEU A 71 -5.15 -7.29 -7.75
N ALA A 72 -4.93 -8.19 -6.79
CA ALA A 72 -5.46 -9.55 -6.89
C ALA A 72 -7.00 -9.59 -6.95
N PRO A 73 -7.76 -8.97 -6.03
CA PRO A 73 -9.21 -8.89 -6.15
C PRO A 73 -9.67 -8.10 -7.40
N THR A 74 -8.93 -7.06 -7.81
CA THR A 74 -9.23 -6.33 -9.06
C THR A 74 -9.14 -7.21 -10.29
N LEU A 75 -8.14 -8.07 -10.37
CA LEU A 75 -7.97 -9.03 -11.46
C LEU A 75 -9.08 -10.10 -11.46
N CYS A 76 -9.51 -10.54 -10.29
CA CYS A 76 -10.65 -11.45 -10.18
C CYS A 76 -11.94 -10.81 -10.70
N ASP A 77 -12.24 -9.57 -10.30
CA ASP A 77 -13.41 -8.85 -10.78
C ASP A 77 -13.36 -8.64 -12.30
N ALA A 78 -12.21 -8.19 -12.83
CA ALA A 78 -12.02 -8.03 -14.26
C ALA A 78 -12.18 -9.33 -15.05
N ALA A 79 -11.90 -10.47 -14.43
CA ALA A 79 -12.06 -11.81 -15.03
C ALA A 79 -13.43 -12.45 -14.73
N GLY A 80 -14.31 -11.82 -13.95
CA GLY A 80 -15.59 -12.37 -13.51
C GLY A 80 -15.45 -13.58 -12.58
N LEU A 81 -14.39 -13.59 -11.75
CA LEU A 81 -14.09 -14.65 -10.79
C LEU A 81 -14.42 -14.23 -9.36
N ASP A 82 -14.81 -15.19 -8.54
CA ASP A 82 -15.01 -14.98 -7.11
C ASP A 82 -13.68 -14.66 -6.39
N HIS A 83 -13.77 -13.84 -5.36
CA HIS A 83 -12.61 -13.54 -4.51
C HIS A 83 -12.29 -14.72 -3.60
N HIS A 84 -10.99 -15.00 -3.44
CA HIS A 84 -10.53 -15.92 -2.42
C HIS A 84 -10.77 -15.33 -1.03
N ALA A 85 -11.24 -16.16 -0.07
CA ALA A 85 -11.55 -15.71 1.30
C ALA A 85 -10.37 -15.12 2.07
N GLY A 86 -9.13 -15.45 1.69
CA GLY A 86 -7.90 -14.90 2.27
C GLY A 86 -7.45 -13.58 1.66
N PHE A 87 -8.16 -13.00 0.69
CA PHE A 87 -7.79 -11.69 0.15
C PHE A 87 -8.00 -10.60 1.19
N GLN A 88 -6.97 -9.81 1.43
CA GLN A 88 -7.00 -8.63 2.30
C GLN A 88 -7.07 -7.33 1.49
N GLY A 89 -6.79 -7.42 0.19
CA GLY A 89 -6.93 -6.32 -0.75
C GLY A 89 -8.39 -5.96 -1.03
N LYS A 90 -8.60 -4.75 -1.50
CA LYS A 90 -9.89 -4.23 -1.97
C LYS A 90 -9.83 -3.98 -3.46
N SER A 91 -10.78 -4.46 -4.22
CA SER A 91 -10.79 -4.25 -5.66
C SER A 91 -10.82 -2.77 -6.05
N LEU A 92 -10.01 -2.42 -7.03
CA LEU A 92 -9.94 -1.09 -7.63
C LEU A 92 -10.99 -0.88 -8.73
N GLU A 93 -11.86 -1.84 -8.98
CA GLU A 93 -12.84 -1.81 -10.08
C GLU A 93 -13.71 -0.55 -10.06
N ALA A 94 -14.23 -0.17 -8.88
CA ALA A 94 -15.04 1.03 -8.75
C ALA A 94 -14.25 2.31 -9.14
N ILE A 95 -12.97 2.37 -8.78
CA ILE A 95 -12.06 3.47 -9.18
C ILE A 95 -11.87 3.44 -10.70
N CYS A 96 -11.56 2.28 -11.27
CA CYS A 96 -11.31 2.11 -12.70
C CYS A 96 -12.54 2.46 -13.56
N HIS A 97 -13.74 2.40 -13.00
CA HIS A 97 -14.97 2.85 -13.65
C HIS A 97 -15.35 4.31 -13.35
N GLY A 98 -14.51 5.07 -12.62
CA GLY A 98 -14.79 6.46 -12.24
C GLY A 98 -15.95 6.62 -11.25
N LYS A 99 -16.26 5.58 -10.47
CA LYS A 99 -17.38 5.55 -9.51
C LYS A 99 -16.96 5.82 -8.07
N ALA A 100 -15.66 5.79 -7.76
CA ALA A 100 -15.14 6.02 -6.41
C ALA A 100 -14.76 7.48 -6.17
N VAL A 101 -15.08 7.99 -4.98
CA VAL A 101 -14.58 9.27 -4.47
C VAL A 101 -13.22 9.03 -3.78
N ALA A 102 -12.34 10.04 -3.80
CA ALA A 102 -10.93 9.91 -3.41
C ALA A 102 -10.68 9.21 -2.05
N ASP A 103 -11.53 9.42 -1.05
CA ASP A 103 -11.31 8.91 0.31
C ASP A 103 -12.13 7.65 0.66
N GLU A 104 -12.90 7.11 -0.29
CA GLU A 104 -13.81 6.01 0.00
C GLU A 104 -13.16 4.62 -0.08
N HIS A 105 -12.06 4.50 -0.81
CA HIS A 105 -11.42 3.19 -1.00
C HIS A 105 -10.70 2.73 0.28
N ARG A 106 -9.74 3.53 0.77
CA ARG A 106 -8.98 3.25 2.00
C ARG A 106 -8.75 4.51 2.81
N SER A 107 -8.92 4.44 4.12
CA SER A 107 -8.53 5.51 5.05
C SER A 107 -7.05 5.42 5.46
N SER A 108 -6.41 4.27 5.23
CA SER A 108 -4.99 4.05 5.52
C SER A 108 -4.44 2.90 4.70
N VAL A 109 -3.12 2.90 4.54
CA VAL A 109 -2.33 1.80 3.99
C VAL A 109 -1.40 1.25 5.06
N PHE A 110 -1.00 -0.01 4.88
CA PHE A 110 -0.20 -0.78 5.82
C PHE A 110 0.94 -1.49 5.09
N SER A 111 2.14 -1.49 5.67
CA SER A 111 3.28 -2.21 5.12
C SER A 111 4.13 -2.79 6.22
N GLU A 112 4.77 -3.91 5.94
CA GLU A 112 5.65 -4.60 6.88
C GLU A 112 6.98 -4.95 6.22
N TYR A 113 8.04 -4.83 7.00
CA TYR A 113 9.34 -5.39 6.67
C TYR A 113 9.70 -6.45 7.70
N TYR A 114 9.93 -7.67 7.25
CA TYR A 114 10.09 -8.79 8.15
C TYR A 114 11.35 -9.59 7.82
N ASN A 115 12.45 -9.29 8.52
CA ASN A 115 13.69 -10.06 8.54
C ASN A 115 14.18 -10.49 7.15
N ALA A 116 14.06 -9.59 6.17
CA ALA A 116 14.36 -9.92 4.80
C ALA A 116 15.83 -9.64 4.43
N TRP A 117 16.37 -10.48 3.58
CA TRP A 117 17.64 -10.37 2.89
C TRP A 117 18.85 -10.08 3.81
N THR A 118 19.55 -8.94 3.60
CA THR A 118 20.79 -8.59 4.34
C THR A 118 20.53 -7.95 5.70
N HIS A 119 19.32 -7.50 5.97
CA HIS A 119 18.94 -6.84 7.21
C HIS A 119 18.28 -7.85 8.17
N ARG A 120 19.07 -8.84 8.58
CA ARG A 120 18.62 -9.84 9.54
C ARG A 120 18.29 -9.19 10.88
N HIS A 121 17.19 -9.62 11.49
CA HIS A 121 16.66 -9.07 12.75
C HIS A 121 16.06 -7.66 12.64
N ALA A 122 15.81 -7.16 11.43
CA ALA A 122 15.03 -5.95 11.23
C ALA A 122 13.54 -6.32 11.06
N TYR A 123 12.70 -5.74 11.89
CA TYR A 123 11.25 -5.90 11.87
C TYR A 123 10.62 -4.54 11.97
N GLY A 124 9.87 -4.14 11.00
CA GLY A 124 9.19 -2.86 10.97
C GLY A 124 7.76 -2.99 10.50
N THR A 125 6.89 -2.17 11.06
CA THR A 125 5.49 -2.07 10.67
C THR A 125 5.15 -0.61 10.45
N MET A 126 4.57 -0.30 9.31
CA MET A 126 4.17 1.05 8.95
C MET A 126 2.66 1.13 8.74
N ARG A 127 2.06 2.20 9.22
CA ARG A 127 0.71 2.61 8.86
C ARG A 127 0.70 4.07 8.45
N ARG A 128 0.08 4.36 7.31
CA ARG A 128 -0.05 5.71 6.75
C ARG A 128 -1.51 6.03 6.44
N THR A 129 -1.93 7.23 6.79
CA THR A 129 -3.14 7.88 6.31
C THR A 129 -2.79 8.93 5.26
N GLN A 130 -3.73 9.73 4.78
CA GLN A 130 -3.41 10.86 3.89
C GLN A 130 -2.49 11.89 4.57
N THR A 131 -2.61 12.07 5.88
CA THR A 131 -1.98 13.18 6.61
C THR A 131 -0.96 12.76 7.65
N GLU A 132 -0.87 11.47 7.98
CA GLU A 132 -0.02 11.00 9.07
C GLU A 132 0.63 9.66 8.72
N LYS A 133 1.86 9.47 9.16
CA LYS A 133 2.56 8.19 9.06
C LYS A 133 3.18 7.81 10.41
N ILE A 134 3.08 6.53 10.75
CA ILE A 134 3.82 5.95 11.87
C ILE A 134 4.58 4.70 11.40
N VAL A 135 5.83 4.58 11.86
CA VAL A 135 6.66 3.40 11.70
C VAL A 135 7.09 2.90 13.06
N VAL A 136 6.92 1.61 13.30
CA VAL A 136 7.33 0.94 14.54
C VAL A 136 8.44 -0.05 14.21
N TYR A 137 9.63 0.15 14.78
CA TYR A 137 10.72 -0.81 14.69
C TYR A 137 10.68 -1.76 15.89
N HIS A 138 10.27 -3.00 15.66
CA HIS A 138 10.02 -3.97 16.73
C HIS A 138 11.30 -4.42 17.41
N GLY A 139 11.23 -4.55 18.74
CA GLY A 139 12.39 -4.89 19.58
C GLY A 139 13.34 -3.73 19.83
N SER A 140 12.93 -2.51 19.51
CA SER A 140 13.68 -1.26 19.68
C SER A 140 12.78 -0.17 20.25
N ASP A 141 13.36 0.83 20.89
CA ASP A 141 12.69 2.08 21.28
C ASP A 141 12.55 3.06 20.11
N SER A 142 13.07 2.71 18.95
CA SER A 142 13.06 3.52 17.74
C SER A 142 11.73 3.40 17.00
N GLY A 143 11.36 4.48 16.33
CA GLY A 143 10.22 4.56 15.44
C GLY A 143 10.23 5.88 14.68
N GLU A 144 9.25 6.04 13.84
CA GLU A 144 9.08 7.27 13.07
C GLU A 144 7.62 7.72 13.16
N LEU A 145 7.43 9.02 13.22
CA LEU A 145 6.13 9.66 13.28
C LEU A 145 6.19 10.96 12.48
N TYR A 146 5.34 11.06 11.47
CA TYR A 146 5.33 12.22 10.58
C TYR A 146 3.94 12.84 10.47
N ASP A 147 3.94 14.17 10.34
CA ASP A 147 2.79 15.00 9.96
C ASP A 147 2.96 15.33 8.47
N LEU A 148 2.38 14.53 7.60
CA LEU A 148 2.58 14.63 6.15
C LEU A 148 1.96 15.87 5.50
N GLU A 149 1.11 16.63 6.24
CA GLU A 149 0.62 17.93 5.78
C GLU A 149 1.68 19.02 5.93
N LYS A 150 2.53 18.92 6.97
CA LYS A 150 3.57 19.90 7.26
C LYS A 150 4.94 19.47 6.74
N ASP A 151 5.18 18.20 6.72
CA ASP A 151 6.44 17.56 6.38
C ASP A 151 6.17 16.39 5.42
N PRO A 152 5.78 16.68 4.16
CA PRO A 152 5.50 15.65 3.16
C PRO A 152 6.74 14.85 2.75
N ASP A 153 7.93 15.40 2.97
CA ASP A 153 9.22 14.81 2.63
C ASP A 153 9.86 14.06 3.82
N GLU A 154 9.16 13.93 4.95
CA GLU A 154 9.51 13.06 6.09
C GLU A 154 10.88 13.33 6.74
N PHE A 155 11.28 14.60 6.84
CA PHE A 155 12.52 14.99 7.51
C PHE A 155 12.39 15.26 9.01
N ASP A 156 11.18 15.57 9.51
CA ASP A 156 10.89 15.97 10.88
C ASP A 156 10.25 14.80 11.66
N ASN A 157 11.08 13.88 12.16
CA ASN A 157 10.60 12.75 12.94
C ASN A 157 10.11 13.17 14.34
N LEU A 158 8.81 13.08 14.56
CA LEU A 158 8.12 13.46 15.80
C LEU A 158 8.11 12.35 16.88
N TRP A 159 8.74 11.21 16.64
CA TRP A 159 8.66 10.02 17.51
C TRP A 159 9.00 10.29 18.97
N HIS A 160 9.99 11.13 19.23
CA HIS A 160 10.46 11.49 20.56
C HIS A 160 9.97 12.86 21.06
N GLN A 161 9.12 13.54 20.28
CA GLN A 161 8.61 14.86 20.68
C GLN A 161 7.52 14.70 21.76
N PRO A 162 7.65 15.38 22.91
CA PRO A 162 6.68 15.25 24.03
C PRO A 162 5.27 15.67 23.66
N ASP A 163 5.11 16.70 22.86
CA ASP A 163 3.83 17.22 22.38
C ASP A 163 3.14 16.33 21.35
N ALA A 164 3.86 15.41 20.73
CA ALA A 164 3.33 14.40 19.84
C ALA A 164 2.87 13.11 20.55
N SER A 165 2.97 13.00 21.86
CA SER A 165 2.73 11.77 22.64
C SER A 165 1.32 11.22 22.46
N GLU A 166 0.29 12.05 22.49
CA GLU A 166 -1.10 11.62 22.30
C GLU A 166 -1.32 11.10 20.86
N ARG A 167 -0.81 11.82 19.86
CA ARG A 167 -0.83 11.41 18.47
C ARG A 167 -0.14 10.05 18.28
N LYS A 168 1.06 9.89 18.86
CA LYS A 168 1.81 8.63 18.82
C LYS A 168 1.00 7.48 19.41
N MET A 169 0.40 7.62 20.58
CA MET A 169 -0.38 6.56 21.20
C MET A 169 -1.60 6.16 20.37
N ARG A 170 -2.30 7.13 19.80
CA ARG A 170 -3.43 6.87 18.89
C ARG A 170 -3.00 6.10 17.64
N LEU A 171 -1.90 6.51 17.03
CA LEU A 171 -1.39 5.87 15.80
C LEU A 171 -0.76 4.51 16.08
N LEU A 172 -0.10 4.31 17.24
CA LEU A 172 0.38 3.00 17.68
C LEU A 172 -0.76 2.00 17.79
N LYS A 173 -1.86 2.42 18.45
CA LYS A 173 -3.05 1.55 18.54
C LYS A 173 -3.60 1.21 17.17
N ALA A 174 -3.74 2.18 16.29
CA ALA A 174 -4.24 1.97 14.93
C ALA A 174 -3.31 1.08 14.08
N CYS A 175 -2.00 1.21 14.26
CA CYS A 175 -1.00 0.36 13.61
C CYS A 175 -1.10 -1.09 14.11
N PHE A 176 -1.24 -1.28 15.42
CA PHE A 176 -1.45 -2.60 16.02
C PHE A 176 -2.75 -3.25 15.55
N ASP A 177 -3.86 -2.49 15.50
CA ASP A 177 -5.14 -2.99 14.97
C ASP A 177 -4.96 -3.45 13.51
N SER A 178 -4.26 -2.68 12.66
CA SER A 178 -3.97 -3.06 11.28
C SER A 178 -3.20 -4.39 11.21
N SER A 179 -2.14 -4.55 12.01
CA SER A 179 -1.36 -5.79 12.06
C SER A 179 -2.20 -7.01 12.45
N VAL A 180 -3.15 -6.85 13.39
CA VAL A 180 -4.06 -7.94 13.77
C VAL A 180 -4.99 -8.33 12.62
N PHE A 181 -5.51 -7.34 11.88
CA PHE A 181 -6.44 -7.59 10.79
C PHE A 181 -5.79 -8.07 9.49
N THR A 182 -4.47 -8.00 9.38
CA THR A 182 -3.70 -8.61 8.27
C THR A 182 -3.38 -10.08 8.50
N MET A 183 -3.67 -10.64 9.67
CA MET A 183 -3.56 -12.08 9.88
C MET A 183 -4.56 -12.82 8.99
N ASP A 184 -4.12 -13.97 8.45
CA ASP A 184 -4.97 -14.83 7.62
C ASP A 184 -6.31 -15.08 8.33
N PRO A 185 -7.45 -14.66 7.76
CA PRO A 185 -8.73 -14.99 8.32
C PRO A 185 -8.98 -16.49 8.13
N THR A 186 -8.44 -17.30 9.03
CA THR A 186 -8.75 -18.73 9.08
C THR A 186 -10.27 -18.93 9.12
N PRO A 187 -10.80 -20.03 8.60
CA PRO A 187 -12.21 -20.32 8.69
C PRO A 187 -12.74 -20.11 10.11
N PRO A 188 -13.95 -19.55 10.29
CA PRO A 188 -14.51 -19.36 11.62
C PRO A 188 -14.46 -20.68 12.40
N ARG A 189 -13.98 -20.63 13.62
CA ARG A 189 -14.02 -21.78 14.50
C ARG A 189 -15.48 -22.19 14.72
N LEU A 190 -15.84 -23.38 14.30
CA LEU A 190 -17.21 -23.91 14.39
C LEU A 190 -17.48 -24.66 15.70
N GLY A 191 -16.52 -24.71 16.63
CA GLY A 191 -16.65 -25.43 17.91
C GLY A 191 -16.14 -24.62 19.09
N ALA A 192 -16.73 -24.85 20.27
CA ALA A 192 -16.13 -24.45 21.53
C ALA A 192 -14.88 -25.30 21.77
N PHE A 193 -13.89 -24.78 22.50
CA PHE A 193 -12.65 -25.46 22.84
C PHE A 193 -12.89 -26.84 23.42
#